data_d4dfaa29d713519c8a3794c756294d02
#
_entry.id   d4dfaa29d713519c8a3794c756294d02
#
_cell.length_a   1.000
_cell.length_b   1.000
_cell.length_c   1.000
_cell.angle_alpha   90.00
_cell.angle_beta   90.00
_cell.angle_gamma   90.00
#
_symmetry.space_group_name_H-M   'P 1'
#
loop_
_entity.id
_entity.type
_entity.pdbx_description
1 polymer ?
#
loop_
_entity_poly.entity_id
_entity_poly.type
_entity_poly.pdbx_seq_one_letter_code
_entity_poly.pdbx_strand_id
1 'polypeptide(L)'
;MRCLVLIAFIPAMAAAMLRFRVPGAKRLLAISQGDLTRWVPPAQPSAIVNAANERCLGGGGVDGAIHKAAGPELRKLCEALPEVAPGVRCPTGDAVSTKACGALQSTHVIYTVGPNVSGRRYENDISDRTTDPALLPAAYERTFEVASDLGLAAVALPAVSCGVFGYPLADAARIGTRAAVASNIDHVEFVLYSDDLYDIFANAAEDACGPPLT
;
A
#
# COMPACT_ATOMS: atom_id res chain seq x y z
N MET A 1 20.44 29.65 -42.89
CA MET A 1 19.26 28.82 -42.60
C MET A 1 19.55 28.07 -41.31
N ARG A 2 18.96 28.47 -40.19
CA ARG A 2 19.05 27.76 -38.91
C ARG A 2 17.83 26.87 -38.79
N CYS A 3 18.04 25.56 -38.80
CA CYS A 3 16.98 24.59 -38.61
C CYS A 3 16.59 24.60 -37.13
N LEU A 4 15.39 25.11 -36.81
CA LEU A 4 14.79 25.01 -35.49
C LEU A 4 14.25 23.57 -35.32
N VAL A 5 14.92 22.76 -34.53
CA VAL A 5 14.41 21.48 -34.10
C VAL A 5 13.35 21.77 -33.04
N LEU A 6 12.08 21.64 -33.43
CA LEU A 6 10.94 21.69 -32.51
C LEU A 6 10.95 20.40 -31.70
N ILE A 7 11.48 20.45 -30.47
CA ILE A 7 11.34 19.35 -29.52
C ILE A 7 9.85 19.37 -29.08
N ALA A 8 9.07 18.47 -29.64
CA ALA A 8 7.70 18.24 -29.17
C ALA A 8 7.79 17.74 -27.71
N PHE A 9 7.34 18.56 -26.79
CA PHE A 9 7.11 18.17 -25.39
C PHE A 9 5.94 17.20 -25.40
N ILE A 10 6.22 15.90 -25.38
CA ILE A 10 5.19 14.88 -25.12
C ILE A 10 4.80 15.07 -23.66
N PRO A 11 3.55 15.49 -23.36
CA PRO A 11 3.13 15.54 -21.97
C PRO A 11 3.21 14.11 -21.42
N ALA A 12 3.82 13.95 -20.24
CA ALA A 12 3.79 12.70 -19.52
C ALA A 12 2.32 12.27 -19.44
N MET A 13 1.99 11.11 -20.02
CA MET A 13 0.65 10.54 -19.91
C MET A 13 0.28 10.55 -18.41
N ALA A 14 -0.79 11.23 -18.08
CA ALA A 14 -1.35 11.13 -16.74
C ALA A 14 -1.52 9.65 -16.43
N ALA A 15 -0.91 9.17 -15.35
CA ALA A 15 -1.00 7.77 -14.95
C ALA A 15 -2.47 7.37 -14.97
N ALA A 16 -2.80 6.30 -15.68
CA ALA A 16 -4.17 5.83 -15.80
C ALA A 16 -4.71 5.52 -14.41
N MET A 17 -5.80 6.18 -14.05
CA MET A 17 -6.50 5.92 -12.78
C MET A 17 -7.91 5.43 -13.10
N LEU A 18 -8.22 4.21 -12.71
CA LEU A 18 -9.58 3.68 -12.73
C LEU A 18 -10.23 3.91 -11.36
N ARG A 19 -11.50 4.28 -11.38
CA ARG A 19 -12.30 4.49 -10.16
C ARG A 19 -13.52 3.59 -10.21
N PHE A 20 -13.81 2.98 -9.09
CA PHE A 20 -14.92 2.05 -8.93
C PHE A 20 -15.78 2.50 -7.75
N ARG A 21 -17.10 2.41 -7.90
CA ARG A 21 -18.01 2.65 -6.79
C ARG A 21 -18.20 1.35 -6.00
N VAL A 22 -17.97 1.41 -4.70
CA VAL A 22 -18.23 0.26 -3.82
C VAL A 22 -19.72 -0.04 -3.83
N PRO A 23 -20.15 -1.29 -4.10
CA PRO A 23 -21.58 -1.65 -4.15
C PRO A 23 -22.32 -1.28 -2.87
N GLY A 24 -23.47 -0.64 -3.02
CA GLY A 24 -24.32 -0.22 -1.89
C GLY A 24 -23.77 0.94 -1.05
N ALA A 25 -22.66 1.58 -1.45
CA ALA A 25 -22.04 2.67 -0.69
C ALA A 25 -21.66 3.85 -1.58
N LYS A 26 -21.37 5.00 -0.93
CA LYS A 26 -20.79 6.17 -1.63
C LYS A 26 -19.27 6.11 -1.73
N ARG A 27 -18.64 5.11 -1.14
CA ARG A 27 -17.19 4.92 -1.07
C ARG A 27 -16.60 4.58 -2.44
N LEU A 28 -15.31 4.92 -2.62
CA LEU A 28 -14.58 4.71 -3.86
C LEU A 28 -13.39 3.78 -3.65
N LEU A 29 -13.23 2.83 -4.56
CA LEU A 29 -11.99 2.09 -4.78
C LEU A 29 -11.33 2.64 -6.03
N ALA A 30 -10.07 3.01 -5.97
CA ALA A 30 -9.29 3.47 -7.10
C ALA A 30 -8.08 2.55 -7.34
N ILE A 31 -7.73 2.38 -8.61
CA ILE A 31 -6.52 1.68 -9.05
C ILE A 31 -5.73 2.66 -9.89
N SER A 32 -4.51 2.95 -9.49
CA SER A 32 -3.61 3.85 -10.21
C SER A 32 -2.22 3.23 -10.36
N GLN A 33 -1.51 3.66 -11.39
CA GLN A 33 -0.12 3.31 -11.56
C GLN A 33 0.77 4.49 -11.13
N GLY A 34 1.77 4.21 -10.29
CA GLY A 34 2.65 5.29 -9.84
C GLY A 34 3.56 4.95 -8.67
N ASP A 35 4.13 6.00 -8.13
CA ASP A 35 4.98 5.98 -6.94
C ASP A 35 4.14 6.37 -5.72
N LEU A 36 3.91 5.42 -4.82
CA LEU A 36 3.12 5.60 -3.60
C LEU A 36 3.65 6.75 -2.71
N THR A 37 4.97 7.00 -2.74
CA THR A 37 5.57 8.09 -1.94
C THR A 37 5.18 9.48 -2.41
N ARG A 38 4.64 9.58 -3.63
CA ARG A 38 4.14 10.81 -4.26
C ARG A 38 2.63 10.93 -4.28
N TRP A 39 1.94 9.97 -3.67
CA TRP A 39 0.49 10.00 -3.62
C TRP A 39 -0.04 11.26 -2.95
N VAL A 40 -0.98 11.92 -3.62
CA VAL A 40 -1.68 13.10 -3.13
C VAL A 40 -3.07 12.67 -2.66
N PRO A 41 -3.34 12.69 -1.36
CA PRO A 41 -4.63 12.22 -0.84
C PRO A 41 -5.78 13.13 -1.28
N PRO A 42 -6.91 12.56 -1.74
CA PRO A 42 -8.10 13.34 -2.11
C PRO A 42 -8.83 13.93 -0.90
N ALA A 43 -8.57 13.42 0.29
CA ALA A 43 -9.17 13.87 1.54
C ALA A 43 -8.21 13.63 2.73
N GLN A 44 -8.44 14.36 3.82
CA GLN A 44 -7.68 14.26 5.06
C GLN A 44 -8.64 14.03 6.24
N PRO A 45 -8.22 13.33 7.30
CA PRO A 45 -6.92 12.70 7.48
C PRO A 45 -6.73 11.46 6.59
N SER A 46 -5.48 11.14 6.26
CA SER A 46 -5.16 10.08 5.31
C SER A 46 -3.91 9.28 5.70
N ALA A 47 -3.72 8.11 5.09
CA ALA A 47 -2.48 7.34 5.22
C ALA A 47 -2.00 6.77 3.90
N ILE A 48 -0.69 6.56 3.80
CA ILE A 48 -0.11 5.57 2.91
C ILE A 48 0.20 4.30 3.71
N VAL A 49 0.06 3.15 3.07
CA VAL A 49 0.39 1.86 3.67
C VAL A 49 1.77 1.42 3.23
N ASN A 50 2.59 1.06 4.20
CA ASN A 50 3.90 0.49 3.99
C ASN A 50 3.81 -1.05 4.07
N ALA A 51 4.16 -1.75 2.99
CA ALA A 51 4.38 -3.19 3.02
C ALA A 51 5.72 -3.44 3.72
N ALA A 52 5.67 -3.51 5.04
CA ALA A 52 6.81 -3.57 5.94
C ALA A 52 7.26 -5.01 6.24
N ASN A 53 8.34 -5.12 6.97
CA ASN A 53 8.73 -6.32 7.71
C ASN A 53 8.38 -6.16 9.20
N GLU A 54 8.48 -7.25 9.97
CA GLU A 54 8.08 -7.27 11.39
C GLU A 54 8.84 -6.26 12.28
N ARG A 55 10.01 -5.79 11.86
CA ARG A 55 10.80 -4.78 12.59
C ARG A 55 10.23 -3.36 12.43
N CYS A 56 9.60 -3.04 11.30
CA CYS A 56 9.14 -1.70 10.91
C CYS A 56 10.27 -0.64 10.82
N LEU A 57 11.51 -1.05 10.63
CA LEU A 57 12.67 -0.14 10.63
C LEU A 57 13.26 0.13 9.24
N GLY A 58 12.46 -0.09 8.22
CA GLY A 58 12.87 0.02 6.83
C GLY A 58 13.41 -1.29 6.27
N GLY A 59 13.53 -1.34 4.95
CA GLY A 59 13.96 -2.50 4.19
C GLY A 59 14.15 -2.16 2.71
N GLY A 60 13.79 -3.08 1.83
CA GLY A 60 13.82 -2.90 0.38
C GLY A 60 12.47 -2.50 -0.21
N GLY A 61 12.43 -2.29 -1.53
CA GLY A 61 11.19 -2.02 -2.26
C GLY A 61 10.47 -0.77 -1.79
N VAL A 62 9.15 -0.85 -1.64
CA VAL A 62 8.30 0.26 -1.21
C VAL A 62 8.62 0.73 0.21
N ASP A 63 8.99 -0.19 1.12
CA ASP A 63 9.42 0.15 2.49
C ASP A 63 10.63 1.09 2.48
N GLY A 64 11.68 0.73 1.74
CA GLY A 64 12.86 1.59 1.58
C GLY A 64 12.53 2.94 0.92
N ALA A 65 11.63 2.97 -0.08
CA ALA A 65 11.20 4.19 -0.74
C ALA A 65 10.45 5.13 0.22
N ILE A 66 9.53 4.60 1.03
CA ILE A 66 8.78 5.37 2.04
C ILE A 66 9.74 5.95 3.09
N HIS A 67 10.64 5.13 3.66
CA HIS A 67 11.64 5.62 4.62
C HIS A 67 12.55 6.68 4.03
N LYS A 68 12.96 6.55 2.75
CA LYS A 68 13.76 7.56 2.05
C LYS A 68 13.00 8.87 1.87
N ALA A 69 11.74 8.82 1.45
CA ALA A 69 10.91 10.01 1.24
C ALA A 69 10.58 10.74 2.56
N ALA A 70 10.30 9.97 3.61
CA ALA A 70 10.00 10.51 4.93
C ALA A 70 11.21 11.02 5.71
N GLY A 71 12.42 10.55 5.35
CA GLY A 71 13.66 10.91 6.04
C GLY A 71 13.85 10.20 7.39
N PRO A 72 14.92 10.58 8.15
CA PRO A 72 15.32 9.86 9.35
C PRO A 72 14.32 9.95 10.51
N GLU A 73 13.41 10.93 10.47
CA GLU A 73 12.41 11.12 11.51
C GLU A 73 11.40 9.95 11.56
N LEU A 74 11.02 9.41 10.38
CA LEU A 74 10.13 8.25 10.32
C LEU A 74 10.73 7.05 11.07
N ARG A 75 12.03 6.81 10.91
CA ARG A 75 12.72 5.73 11.60
C ARG A 75 12.64 5.88 13.13
N LYS A 76 12.80 7.10 13.66
CA LYS A 76 12.68 7.37 15.10
C LYS A 76 11.25 7.08 15.59
N LEU A 77 10.23 7.45 14.82
CA LEU A 77 8.85 7.12 15.14
C LEU A 77 8.62 5.60 15.15
N CYS A 78 9.22 4.87 14.22
CA CYS A 78 9.15 3.41 14.20
C CYS A 78 9.89 2.76 15.40
N GLU A 79 11.06 3.29 15.75
CA GLU A 79 11.82 2.82 16.92
C GLU A 79 11.05 3.02 18.24
N ALA A 80 10.18 4.02 18.30
CA ALA A 80 9.30 4.28 19.45
C ALA A 80 8.05 3.37 19.51
N LEU A 81 7.75 2.61 18.45
CA LEU A 81 6.67 1.62 18.49
C LEU A 81 7.04 0.51 19.51
N PRO A 82 6.06 0.04 20.31
CA PRO A 82 6.31 -1.03 21.27
C PRO A 82 6.71 -2.32 20.54
N GLU A 83 7.73 -3.02 21.06
CA GLU A 83 8.02 -4.38 20.64
C GLU A 83 7.07 -5.35 21.34
N VAL A 84 6.34 -6.15 20.56
CA VAL A 84 5.44 -7.20 21.07
C VAL A 84 6.18 -8.53 21.29
N ALA A 85 7.35 -8.67 20.64
CA ALA A 85 8.34 -9.72 20.87
C ALA A 85 9.73 -9.14 20.52
N PRO A 86 10.85 -9.76 20.92
CA PRO A 86 12.19 -9.24 20.62
C PRO A 86 12.38 -8.93 19.14
N GLY A 87 12.55 -7.65 18.80
CA GLY A 87 12.71 -7.14 17.43
C GLY A 87 11.42 -7.05 16.62
N VAL A 88 10.28 -7.53 17.10
CA VAL A 88 8.99 -7.52 16.40
C VAL A 88 8.13 -6.36 16.92
N ARG A 89 7.84 -5.39 16.04
CA ARG A 89 6.91 -4.27 16.32
C ARG A 89 5.54 -4.49 15.67
N CYS A 90 5.51 -5.16 14.53
CA CYS A 90 4.29 -5.52 13.83
C CYS A 90 4.40 -6.99 13.37
N PRO A 91 3.69 -7.92 14.00
CA PRO A 91 3.69 -9.32 13.57
C PRO A 91 3.13 -9.49 12.16
N THR A 92 3.55 -10.55 11.46
CA THR A 92 2.93 -10.92 10.18
C THR A 92 1.43 -11.15 10.36
N GLY A 93 0.62 -10.56 9.48
CA GLY A 93 -0.84 -10.54 9.56
C GLY A 93 -1.41 -9.38 10.36
N ASP A 94 -0.57 -8.48 10.88
CA ASP A 94 -1.00 -7.33 11.70
C ASP A 94 -0.66 -5.98 11.04
N ALA A 95 -1.09 -4.87 11.66
CA ALA A 95 -0.77 -3.51 11.24
C ALA A 95 -0.61 -2.58 12.45
N VAL A 96 0.33 -1.64 12.33
CA VAL A 96 0.57 -0.54 13.28
C VAL A 96 0.73 0.77 12.53
N SER A 97 0.71 1.91 13.22
CA SER A 97 0.81 3.21 12.56
C SER A 97 1.72 4.20 13.26
N THR A 98 2.25 5.14 12.48
CA THR A 98 2.92 6.34 12.97
C THR A 98 2.37 7.59 12.27
N LYS A 99 2.75 8.78 12.73
CA LYS A 99 2.59 10.00 11.93
C LYS A 99 3.49 9.92 10.70
N ALA A 100 3.01 10.48 9.58
CA ALA A 100 3.86 10.69 8.42
C ALA A 100 4.77 11.92 8.64
N CYS A 101 5.87 11.96 7.91
CA CYS A 101 6.83 13.07 7.95
C CYS A 101 7.57 13.23 6.62
N GLY A 102 8.47 14.21 6.55
CA GLY A 102 9.27 14.48 5.36
C GLY A 102 8.44 14.91 4.15
N ALA A 103 8.68 14.28 3.00
CA ALA A 103 8.00 14.60 1.75
C ALA A 103 6.64 13.89 1.58
N LEU A 104 6.22 13.06 2.53
CA LEU A 104 4.93 12.36 2.48
C LEU A 104 3.78 13.34 2.68
N GLN A 105 2.75 13.27 1.82
CA GLN A 105 1.60 14.19 1.87
C GLN A 105 0.43 13.65 2.69
N SER A 106 0.47 12.40 3.12
CA SER A 106 -0.48 11.79 4.06
C SER A 106 -0.22 12.27 5.49
N THR A 107 -1.20 12.09 6.39
CA THR A 107 -1.05 12.39 7.84
C THR A 107 -0.40 11.24 8.61
N HIS A 108 -0.55 10.01 8.11
CA HIS A 108 -0.06 8.79 8.76
C HIS A 108 0.65 7.86 7.77
N VAL A 109 1.48 6.98 8.30
CA VAL A 109 1.96 5.77 7.65
C VAL A 109 1.42 4.59 8.45
N ILE A 110 0.74 3.65 7.78
CA ILE A 110 0.32 2.37 8.36
C ILE A 110 1.31 1.31 7.87
N TYR A 111 1.93 0.61 8.79
CA TYR A 111 2.85 -0.50 8.50
C TYR A 111 2.04 -1.78 8.58
N THR A 112 1.96 -2.53 7.50
CA THR A 112 1.35 -3.85 7.48
C THR A 112 2.36 -4.89 7.05
N VAL A 113 2.33 -6.04 7.68
CA VAL A 113 3.26 -7.13 7.38
C VAL A 113 2.48 -8.30 6.79
N GLY A 114 2.58 -8.43 5.47
CA GLY A 114 2.04 -9.59 4.79
C GLY A 114 3.02 -10.77 4.82
N PRO A 115 2.54 -12.01 4.53
CA PRO A 115 3.36 -13.20 4.55
C PRO A 115 4.40 -13.24 3.44
N ASN A 116 5.57 -13.82 3.74
CA ASN A 116 6.62 -14.15 2.79
C ASN A 116 6.46 -15.61 2.32
N VAL A 117 5.91 -15.81 1.15
CA VAL A 117 5.68 -17.15 0.57
C VAL A 117 6.67 -17.49 -0.55
N SER A 118 7.72 -16.69 -0.73
CA SER A 118 8.72 -16.88 -1.78
C SER A 118 9.60 -18.12 -1.58
N GLY A 119 9.56 -18.76 -0.42
CA GLY A 119 10.47 -19.81 -0.01
C GLY A 119 11.87 -19.32 0.37
N ARG A 120 12.12 -18.00 0.31
CA ARG A 120 13.37 -17.37 0.75
C ARG A 120 13.17 -16.75 2.12
N ARG A 121 14.11 -16.99 3.03
CA ARG A 121 14.15 -16.30 4.32
C ARG A 121 15.02 -15.06 4.19
N TYR A 122 14.51 -13.93 4.67
CA TYR A 122 15.24 -12.67 4.71
C TYR A 122 15.71 -12.38 6.14
N GLU A 123 16.76 -11.57 6.28
CA GLU A 123 17.32 -11.18 7.58
C GLU A 123 16.27 -10.55 8.53
N ASN A 124 15.23 -9.95 7.96
CA ASN A 124 14.15 -9.29 8.70
C ASN A 124 12.93 -10.20 8.97
N ASP A 125 12.98 -11.48 8.58
CA ASP A 125 11.94 -12.48 8.91
C ASP A 125 12.24 -13.04 10.30
N ILE A 126 11.58 -12.52 11.31
CA ILE A 126 11.90 -12.79 12.73
C ILE A 126 11.13 -13.99 13.27
N SER A 127 9.86 -14.14 12.85
CA SER A 127 8.99 -15.21 13.35
C SER A 127 8.79 -16.34 12.34
N ASP A 128 8.41 -17.52 12.82
CA ASP A 128 8.07 -18.67 11.96
C ASP A 128 6.71 -18.50 11.26
N ARG A 129 5.92 -17.50 11.66
CA ARG A 129 4.62 -17.21 11.06
C ARG A 129 4.71 -16.43 9.75
N THR A 130 5.89 -15.89 9.40
CA THR A 130 6.09 -15.05 8.21
C THR A 130 5.73 -15.75 6.89
N THR A 131 5.66 -17.07 6.85
CA THR A 131 5.41 -17.86 5.63
C THR A 131 3.97 -18.34 5.46
N ASP A 132 3.08 -18.09 6.42
CA ASP A 132 1.68 -18.55 6.35
C ASP A 132 0.85 -17.67 5.38
N PRO A 133 0.43 -18.20 4.20
CA PRO A 133 -0.32 -17.43 3.23
C PRO A 133 -1.71 -16.98 3.75
N ALA A 134 -2.27 -17.66 4.75
CA ALA A 134 -3.54 -17.28 5.36
C ALA A 134 -3.49 -15.95 6.12
N LEU A 135 -2.29 -15.41 6.37
CA LEU A 135 -2.11 -14.13 7.05
C LEU A 135 -2.26 -12.90 6.14
N LEU A 136 -2.31 -13.04 4.81
CA LEU A 136 -2.50 -11.88 3.93
C LEU A 136 -3.89 -11.24 4.08
N PRO A 137 -5.00 -11.97 4.13
CA PRO A 137 -6.31 -11.39 4.48
C PRO A 137 -6.27 -10.61 5.80
N ALA A 138 -5.72 -11.21 6.86
CA ALA A 138 -5.62 -10.57 8.17
C ALA A 138 -4.80 -9.27 8.12
N ALA A 139 -3.69 -9.24 7.38
CA ALA A 139 -2.88 -8.04 7.20
C ALA A 139 -3.67 -6.88 6.56
N TYR A 140 -4.48 -7.15 5.53
CA TYR A 140 -5.34 -6.14 4.92
C TYR A 140 -6.49 -5.71 5.85
N GLU A 141 -7.17 -6.67 6.50
CA GLU A 141 -8.26 -6.38 7.44
C GLU A 141 -7.74 -5.49 8.57
N ARG A 142 -6.63 -5.87 9.18
CA ARG A 142 -6.01 -5.11 10.26
C ARG A 142 -5.56 -3.71 9.83
N THR A 143 -5.07 -3.57 8.57
CA THR A 143 -4.75 -2.27 7.98
C THR A 143 -5.96 -1.33 7.98
N PHE A 144 -7.12 -1.82 7.56
CA PHE A 144 -8.34 -1.01 7.49
C PHE A 144 -8.97 -0.77 8.87
N GLU A 145 -8.81 -1.69 9.83
CA GLU A 145 -9.19 -1.44 11.23
C GLU A 145 -8.38 -0.27 11.81
N VAL A 146 -7.04 -0.32 11.68
CA VAL A 146 -6.16 0.78 12.11
C VAL A 146 -6.54 2.11 11.43
N ALA A 147 -6.84 2.08 10.14
CA ALA A 147 -7.29 3.27 9.40
C ALA A 147 -8.62 3.82 9.95
N SER A 148 -9.56 2.95 10.27
CA SER A 148 -10.86 3.31 10.86
C SER A 148 -10.71 3.89 12.26
N ASP A 149 -9.87 3.26 13.11
CA ASP A 149 -9.60 3.74 14.48
C ASP A 149 -8.96 5.13 14.50
N LEU A 150 -8.18 5.45 13.46
CA LEU A 150 -7.58 6.77 13.26
C LEU A 150 -8.53 7.78 12.61
N GLY A 151 -9.75 7.37 12.23
CA GLY A 151 -10.73 8.21 11.55
C GLY A 151 -10.26 8.69 10.17
N LEU A 152 -9.50 7.86 9.44
CA LEU A 152 -8.96 8.26 8.14
C LEU A 152 -10.04 8.28 7.06
N ALA A 153 -10.03 9.34 6.24
CA ALA A 153 -10.94 9.49 5.10
C ALA A 153 -10.39 8.82 3.82
N ALA A 154 -9.05 8.73 3.69
CA ALA A 154 -8.41 8.17 2.51
C ALA A 154 -7.18 7.33 2.87
N VAL A 155 -7.00 6.23 2.17
CA VAL A 155 -5.86 5.31 2.34
C VAL A 155 -5.33 4.86 0.99
N ALA A 156 -4.02 4.97 0.77
CA ALA A 156 -3.35 4.41 -0.39
C ALA A 156 -2.47 3.23 -0.02
N LEU A 157 -2.52 2.16 -0.82
CA LEU A 157 -1.84 0.89 -0.55
C LEU A 157 -0.99 0.44 -1.74
N PRO A 158 0.15 -0.22 -1.49
CA PRO A 158 0.82 -1.02 -2.49
C PRO A 158 0.20 -2.43 -2.56
N ALA A 159 0.66 -3.25 -3.51
CA ALA A 159 0.36 -4.67 -3.54
C ALA A 159 1.18 -5.39 -2.44
N VAL A 160 0.58 -5.60 -1.27
CA VAL A 160 1.23 -6.24 -0.12
C VAL A 160 1.66 -7.67 -0.44
N SER A 161 2.86 -8.05 -0.05
CA SER A 161 3.50 -9.36 -0.31
C SER A 161 3.81 -9.69 -1.77
N CYS A 162 3.46 -8.84 -2.75
CA CYS A 162 3.62 -9.11 -4.19
C CYS A 162 5.03 -8.85 -4.74
N GLY A 163 5.92 -8.27 -3.96
CA GLY A 163 7.32 -8.06 -4.34
C GLY A 163 8.18 -9.27 -4.00
N VAL A 164 9.24 -9.04 -3.21
CA VAL A 164 10.20 -10.07 -2.81
C VAL A 164 9.59 -11.21 -1.98
N PHE A 165 8.41 -10.99 -1.37
CA PHE A 165 7.68 -11.99 -0.61
C PHE A 165 6.90 -12.99 -1.49
N GLY A 166 6.78 -12.73 -2.79
CA GLY A 166 6.40 -13.70 -3.81
C GLY A 166 4.96 -14.22 -3.74
N TYR A 167 4.04 -13.48 -3.12
CA TYR A 167 2.63 -13.89 -3.09
C TYR A 167 2.04 -13.91 -4.51
N PRO A 168 1.21 -14.93 -4.87
CA PRO A 168 0.55 -14.97 -6.18
C PRO A 168 -0.28 -13.72 -6.44
N LEU A 169 0.04 -13.01 -7.54
CA LEU A 169 -0.48 -11.66 -7.79
C LEU A 169 -2.02 -11.60 -7.88
N ALA A 170 -2.62 -12.56 -8.59
CA ALA A 170 -4.07 -12.62 -8.75
C ALA A 170 -4.80 -12.87 -7.42
N ASP A 171 -4.25 -13.72 -6.56
CA ASP A 171 -4.81 -13.96 -5.23
C ASP A 171 -4.65 -12.75 -4.33
N ALA A 172 -3.48 -12.12 -4.33
CA ALA A 172 -3.24 -10.90 -3.57
C ALA A 172 -4.18 -9.76 -3.99
N ALA A 173 -4.38 -9.57 -5.29
CA ALA A 173 -5.30 -8.57 -5.82
C ALA A 173 -6.74 -8.84 -5.37
N ARG A 174 -7.21 -10.08 -5.50
CA ARG A 174 -8.55 -10.49 -5.05
C ARG A 174 -8.74 -10.31 -3.55
N ILE A 175 -7.73 -10.63 -2.73
CA ILE A 175 -7.77 -10.44 -1.28
C ILE A 175 -7.80 -8.94 -0.94
N GLY A 176 -6.87 -8.16 -1.49
CA GLY A 176 -6.75 -6.74 -1.21
C GLY A 176 -7.98 -5.93 -1.64
N THR A 177 -8.51 -6.17 -2.85
CA THR A 177 -9.71 -5.48 -3.34
C THR A 177 -10.96 -5.83 -2.53
N ARG A 178 -11.13 -7.10 -2.13
CA ARG A 178 -12.23 -7.49 -1.24
C ARG A 178 -12.14 -6.83 0.12
N ALA A 179 -10.96 -6.78 0.73
CA ALA A 179 -10.75 -6.09 2.00
C ALA A 179 -11.04 -4.58 1.87
N ALA A 180 -10.61 -3.94 0.78
CA ALA A 180 -10.91 -2.55 0.49
C ALA A 180 -12.42 -2.27 0.35
N VAL A 181 -13.14 -3.13 -0.38
CA VAL A 181 -14.60 -3.04 -0.55
C VAL A 181 -15.33 -3.23 0.78
N ALA A 182 -14.85 -4.13 1.64
CA ALA A 182 -15.44 -4.37 2.97
C ALA A 182 -15.11 -3.26 3.98
N SER A 183 -14.06 -2.48 3.77
CA SER A 183 -13.63 -1.42 4.69
C SER A 183 -14.67 -0.28 4.79
N ASN A 184 -14.57 0.54 5.85
CA ASN A 184 -15.41 1.74 6.02
C ASN A 184 -14.70 3.03 5.57
N ILE A 185 -13.59 2.93 4.84
CA ILE A 185 -12.83 4.10 4.37
C ILE A 185 -13.48 4.68 3.11
N ASP A 186 -13.67 6.00 3.07
CA ASP A 186 -14.37 6.68 1.97
C ASP A 186 -13.64 6.56 0.64
N HIS A 187 -12.30 6.63 0.67
CA HIS A 187 -11.44 6.50 -0.51
C HIS A 187 -10.29 5.54 -0.24
N VAL A 188 -10.29 4.42 -0.94
CA VAL A 188 -9.16 3.45 -0.95
C VAL A 188 -8.54 3.46 -2.33
N GLU A 189 -7.21 3.57 -2.41
CA GLU A 189 -6.48 3.58 -3.67
C GLU A 189 -5.32 2.59 -3.63
N PHE A 190 -5.29 1.65 -4.58
CA PHE A 190 -4.09 0.86 -4.84
C PHE A 190 -3.19 1.62 -5.81
N VAL A 191 -2.00 2.02 -5.35
CA VAL A 191 -0.97 2.68 -6.15
C VAL A 191 0.07 1.65 -6.53
N LEU A 192 0.11 1.25 -7.79
CA LEU A 192 0.83 0.09 -8.27
C LEU A 192 2.01 0.50 -9.13
N TYR A 193 3.15 -0.15 -8.92
CA TYR A 193 4.40 0.26 -9.52
C TYR A 193 4.57 -0.20 -10.98
N SER A 194 3.98 -1.35 -11.36
CA SER A 194 4.13 -1.95 -12.69
C SER A 194 2.81 -2.14 -13.41
N ASP A 195 2.87 -2.24 -14.75
CA ASP A 195 1.71 -2.49 -15.62
C ASP A 195 1.00 -3.79 -15.25
N ASP A 196 1.76 -4.89 -15.04
CA ASP A 196 1.20 -6.19 -14.68
C ASP A 196 0.38 -6.13 -13.37
N LEU A 197 0.90 -5.45 -12.35
CA LEU A 197 0.19 -5.26 -11.09
C LEU A 197 -1.06 -4.40 -11.29
N TYR A 198 -0.94 -3.32 -12.07
CA TYR A 198 -2.07 -2.46 -12.38
C TYR A 198 -3.20 -3.23 -13.04
N ASP A 199 -2.91 -4.00 -14.10
CA ASP A 199 -3.92 -4.76 -14.84
C ASP A 199 -4.59 -5.83 -13.97
N ILE A 200 -3.80 -6.56 -13.15
CA ILE A 200 -4.33 -7.60 -12.27
C ILE A 200 -5.25 -7.00 -11.19
N PHE A 201 -4.86 -5.87 -10.57
CA PHE A 201 -5.68 -5.22 -9.55
C PHE A 201 -6.90 -4.52 -10.16
N ALA A 202 -6.79 -3.96 -11.38
CA ALA A 202 -7.92 -3.39 -12.11
C ALA A 202 -9.01 -4.44 -12.39
N ASN A 203 -8.61 -5.60 -12.89
CA ASN A 203 -9.52 -6.72 -13.12
C ASN A 203 -10.18 -7.19 -11.80
N ALA A 204 -9.41 -7.34 -10.73
CA ALA A 204 -9.95 -7.73 -9.42
C ALA A 204 -10.92 -6.68 -8.83
N ALA A 205 -10.68 -5.38 -9.10
CA ALA A 205 -11.57 -4.31 -8.68
C ALA A 205 -12.87 -4.29 -9.50
N GLU A 206 -12.79 -4.56 -10.81
CA GLU A 206 -13.98 -4.71 -11.67
C GLU A 206 -14.83 -5.91 -11.27
N ASP A 207 -14.22 -7.05 -10.95
CA ASP A 207 -14.91 -8.24 -10.43
C ASP A 207 -15.64 -7.96 -9.10
N ALA A 208 -15.06 -7.11 -8.25
CA ALA A 208 -15.61 -6.79 -6.94
C ALA A 208 -16.67 -5.67 -6.94
N CYS A 209 -16.56 -4.71 -7.87
CA CYS A 209 -17.35 -3.48 -7.87
C CYS A 209 -18.22 -3.29 -9.11
N GLY A 210 -18.00 -4.06 -10.19
CA GLY A 210 -18.54 -3.79 -11.51
C GLY A 210 -17.63 -2.82 -12.31
N PRO A 211 -18.09 -2.35 -13.50
CA PRO A 211 -17.26 -1.55 -14.40
C PRO A 211 -16.81 -0.23 -13.77
N PRO A 212 -15.65 0.31 -14.20
CA PRO A 212 -15.15 1.57 -13.70
C PRO A 212 -16.07 2.74 -14.02
N LEU A 213 -16.00 3.78 -13.21
CA LEU A 213 -16.74 5.03 -13.42
C LEU A 213 -16.16 5.74 -14.65
N THR A 214 -17.02 6.19 -15.56
CA THR A 214 -16.69 7.00 -16.75
C THR A 214 -16.45 8.47 -16.40
#